data_327e5816d36544b35c707f310f424cf1
#
_entry.id   327e5816d36544b35c707f310f424cf1
#
_cell.length_a   1.000
_cell.length_b   1.000
_cell.length_c   1.000
_cell.angle_alpha   90.00
_cell.angle_beta   90.00
_cell.angle_gamma   90.00
#
_symmetry.space_group_name_H-M   'P 1'
#
loop_
_entity.id
_entity.type
_entity.pdbx_description
1 polymer ?
#
loop_
_entity_poly.entity_id
_entity_poly.type
_entity_poly.pdbx_seq_one_letter_code
_entity_poly.pdbx_strand_id
1 'polypeptide(L)'
;METQEFISRSHVDAATLNFWIEEQWLLPRASGSVLQFSDADLARARLIRDLKLKLGVNDEGVAIILHLLDQFHGLRSLVRDIHTIETTDRARDSG
;
A
#
# COMPACT_ATOMS: atom_id res chain seq x y z
N MET A 1 9.32 4.10 9.60
CA MET A 1 9.78 5.51 9.64
C MET A 1 8.69 6.41 10.23
N GLU A 2 9.08 7.45 10.90
CA GLU A 2 8.16 8.44 11.42
C GLU A 2 7.75 9.46 10.36
N THR A 3 6.77 10.30 10.70
CA THR A 3 6.15 11.25 9.75
C THR A 3 7.15 12.16 9.05
N GLN A 4 8.12 12.71 9.78
CA GLN A 4 9.09 13.65 9.20
C GLN A 4 9.96 12.97 8.14
N GLU A 5 10.45 11.78 8.42
CA GLU A 5 11.24 11.01 7.46
C GLU A 5 10.40 10.62 6.25
N PHE A 6 9.15 10.22 6.48
CA PHE A 6 8.23 9.85 5.40
C PHE A 6 7.97 11.04 4.47
N ILE A 7 7.70 12.22 5.02
CA ILE A 7 7.50 13.45 4.23
C ILE A 7 8.74 13.75 3.40
N SER A 8 9.93 13.66 4.01
CA SER A 8 11.18 13.91 3.32
C SER A 8 11.40 12.96 2.14
N ARG A 9 11.13 11.68 2.34
CA ARG A 9 11.37 10.65 1.31
C ARG A 9 10.30 10.63 0.23
N SER A 10 9.05 10.88 0.59
CA SER A 10 7.92 10.85 -0.36
C SER A 10 7.78 12.13 -1.16
N HIS A 11 8.36 13.23 -0.69
CA HIS A 11 8.19 14.58 -1.25
C HIS A 11 6.73 15.03 -1.25
N VAL A 12 5.98 14.60 -0.24
CA VAL A 12 4.58 14.96 -0.02
C VAL A 12 4.53 15.84 1.23
N ASP A 13 3.82 16.97 1.15
CA ASP A 13 3.73 17.85 2.31
C ASP A 13 2.78 17.30 3.38
N ALA A 14 2.82 17.91 4.58
CA ALA A 14 2.04 17.42 5.72
C ALA A 14 0.54 17.49 5.48
N ALA A 15 0.06 18.56 4.84
CA ALA A 15 -1.37 18.73 4.57
C ALA A 15 -1.88 17.67 3.60
N THR A 16 -1.14 17.40 2.53
CA THR A 16 -1.47 16.37 1.54
C THR A 16 -1.43 14.98 2.19
N LEU A 17 -0.42 14.71 3.01
CA LEU A 17 -0.30 13.45 3.72
C LEU A 17 -1.50 13.21 4.65
N ASN A 18 -1.90 14.22 5.41
CA ASN A 18 -3.06 14.12 6.29
C ASN A 18 -4.34 13.84 5.50
N PHE A 19 -4.53 14.48 4.36
CA PHE A 19 -5.66 14.22 3.47
C PHE A 19 -5.68 12.76 3.00
N TRP A 20 -4.53 12.24 2.58
CA TRP A 20 -4.44 10.85 2.12
C TRP A 20 -4.73 9.84 3.24
N ILE A 21 -4.33 10.16 4.47
CA ILE A 21 -4.65 9.32 5.63
C ILE A 21 -6.15 9.37 5.91
N GLU A 22 -6.78 10.55 5.87
CA GLU A 22 -8.22 10.71 6.06
C GLU A 22 -9.03 9.95 5.02
N GLU A 23 -8.56 9.95 3.76
CA GLU A 23 -9.19 9.22 2.67
C GLU A 23 -8.90 7.71 2.72
N GLN A 24 -8.09 7.27 3.67
CA GLN A 24 -7.67 5.88 3.81
C GLN A 24 -6.85 5.36 2.63
N TRP A 25 -6.21 6.25 1.91
CA TRP A 25 -5.26 5.89 0.86
C TRP A 25 -3.94 5.37 1.45
N LEU A 26 -3.61 5.82 2.64
CA LEU A 26 -2.49 5.37 3.44
C LEU A 26 -2.98 4.98 4.82
N LEU A 27 -2.51 3.85 5.33
CA LEU A 27 -2.91 3.32 6.63
C LEU A 27 -1.66 3.07 7.48
N PRO A 28 -1.00 4.14 7.97
CA PRO A 28 0.16 3.98 8.82
C PRO A 28 -0.20 3.31 10.14
N ARG A 29 0.76 2.61 10.74
CA ARG A 29 0.55 1.98 12.04
C ARG A 29 0.64 3.04 13.14
N ALA A 30 -0.33 3.06 14.04
CA ALA A 30 -0.27 3.90 15.22
C ALA A 30 0.53 3.19 16.33
N SER A 31 1.52 3.89 16.87
CA SER A 31 2.31 3.41 18.02
C SER A 31 2.27 4.51 19.08
N GLY A 32 1.31 4.41 20.01
CA GLY A 32 1.01 5.50 20.96
C GLY A 32 0.50 6.73 20.21
N SER A 33 1.14 7.88 20.41
CA SER A 33 0.80 9.13 19.71
C SER A 33 1.59 9.32 18.40
N VAL A 34 2.44 8.35 18.03
CA VAL A 34 3.35 8.46 16.89
C VAL A 34 2.86 7.53 15.77
N LEU A 35 2.88 8.03 14.53
CA LEU A 35 2.58 7.23 13.36
C LEU A 35 3.87 6.62 12.81
N GLN A 36 3.78 5.33 12.43
CA GLN A 36 4.88 4.60 11.82
C GLN A 36 4.50 4.22 10.39
N PHE A 37 5.37 4.57 9.45
CA PHE A 37 5.19 4.28 8.03
C PHE A 37 6.18 3.21 7.59
N SER A 38 5.72 2.31 6.73
CA SER A 38 6.53 1.25 6.17
C SER A 38 7.10 1.64 4.80
N ASP A 39 8.02 0.82 4.28
CA ASP A 39 8.50 0.99 2.90
C ASP A 39 7.37 0.79 1.90
N ALA A 40 6.41 -0.08 2.18
CA ALA A 40 5.22 -0.26 1.35
C ALA A 40 4.37 1.01 1.33
N ASP A 41 4.22 1.69 2.46
CA ASP A 41 3.53 2.99 2.52
C ASP A 41 4.24 4.03 1.67
N LEU A 42 5.56 4.03 1.68
CA LEU A 42 6.36 4.95 0.87
C LEU A 42 6.15 4.69 -0.63
N ALA A 43 6.20 3.44 -1.05
CA ALA A 43 5.94 3.06 -2.44
C ALA A 43 4.53 3.46 -2.88
N ARG A 44 3.54 3.24 -2.00
CA ARG A 44 2.15 3.62 -2.25
C ARG A 44 1.99 5.15 -2.38
N ALA A 45 2.64 5.91 -1.52
CA ALA A 45 2.61 7.37 -1.58
C ALA A 45 3.23 7.90 -2.88
N ARG A 46 4.33 7.30 -3.31
CA ARG A 46 4.96 7.67 -4.59
C ARG A 46 4.05 7.35 -5.77
N LEU A 47 3.36 6.24 -5.74
CA LEU A 47 2.38 5.88 -6.78
C LEU A 47 1.24 6.90 -6.83
N ILE A 48 0.66 7.26 -5.69
CA ILE A 48 -0.42 8.25 -5.62
C ILE A 48 0.06 9.59 -6.20
N ARG A 49 1.25 10.02 -5.80
CA ARG A 49 1.84 11.26 -6.28
C ARG A 49 2.02 11.24 -7.81
N ASP A 50 2.53 10.14 -8.35
CA ASP A 50 2.74 10.01 -9.79
C ASP A 50 1.41 9.98 -10.55
N LEU A 51 0.40 9.30 -10.03
CA LEU A 51 -0.93 9.30 -10.63
C LEU A 51 -1.51 10.71 -10.72
N LYS A 52 -1.35 11.50 -9.68
CA LYS A 52 -1.90 12.86 -9.64
C LYS A 52 -1.09 13.85 -10.46
N LEU A 53 0.24 13.82 -10.35
CA LEU A 53 1.10 14.84 -10.94
C LEU A 53 1.54 14.50 -12.37
N LYS A 54 1.81 13.25 -12.67
CA LYS A 54 2.28 12.84 -14.00
C LYS A 54 1.14 12.45 -14.93
N LEU A 55 0.10 11.78 -14.40
CA LEU A 55 -1.00 11.28 -15.20
C LEU A 55 -2.28 12.10 -15.06
N GLY A 56 -2.30 13.07 -14.16
CA GLY A 56 -3.45 13.95 -13.98
C GLY A 56 -4.71 13.25 -13.47
N VAL A 57 -4.57 12.14 -12.76
CA VAL A 57 -5.71 11.39 -12.24
C VAL A 57 -6.36 12.18 -11.10
N ASN A 58 -7.68 12.33 -11.13
CA ASN A 58 -8.41 13.00 -10.05
C ASN A 58 -8.52 12.09 -8.82
N ASP A 59 -9.02 12.66 -7.70
CA ASP A 59 -9.10 11.91 -6.44
C ASP A 59 -9.98 10.67 -6.53
N GLU A 60 -11.10 10.76 -7.26
CA GLU A 60 -11.98 9.61 -7.47
C GLU A 60 -11.27 8.50 -8.24
N GLY A 61 -10.50 8.86 -9.26
CA GLY A 61 -9.70 7.91 -10.03
C GLY A 61 -8.61 7.26 -9.19
N VAL A 62 -7.93 8.04 -8.35
CA VAL A 62 -6.92 7.50 -7.43
C VAL A 62 -7.56 6.49 -6.49
N ALA A 63 -8.71 6.81 -5.91
CA ALA A 63 -9.41 5.89 -5.00
C ALA A 63 -9.76 4.57 -5.68
N ILE A 64 -10.24 4.62 -6.93
CA ILE A 64 -10.57 3.42 -7.70
C ILE A 64 -9.31 2.60 -7.99
N ILE A 65 -8.24 3.23 -8.42
CA ILE A 65 -6.97 2.55 -8.74
C ILE A 65 -6.41 1.86 -7.49
N LEU A 66 -6.41 2.54 -6.35
CA LEU A 66 -5.92 1.97 -5.10
C LEU A 66 -6.79 0.79 -4.64
N HIS A 67 -8.09 0.89 -4.81
CA HIS A 67 -9.00 -0.21 -4.48
C HIS A 67 -8.71 -1.45 -5.34
N LEU A 68 -8.56 -1.26 -6.66
CA LEU A 68 -8.24 -2.35 -7.57
C LEU A 68 -6.87 -2.95 -7.26
N LEU A 69 -5.89 -2.11 -6.94
CA LEU A 69 -4.55 -2.56 -6.57
C LEU A 69 -4.59 -3.42 -5.29
N ASP A 70 -5.36 -2.99 -4.30
CA ASP A 70 -5.51 -3.74 -3.06
C ASP A 70 -6.21 -5.09 -3.30
N GLN A 71 -7.21 -5.13 -4.16
CA GLN A 71 -7.87 -6.37 -4.56
C GLN A 71 -6.90 -7.30 -5.30
N PHE A 72 -6.09 -6.75 -6.19
CA PHE A 72 -5.08 -7.52 -6.92
C PHE A 72 -4.06 -8.13 -5.97
N HIS A 73 -3.57 -7.38 -5.00
CA HIS A 73 -2.63 -7.90 -3.98
C HIS A 73 -3.27 -9.00 -3.14
N GLY A 74 -4.53 -8.83 -2.74
CA GLY A 74 -5.27 -9.86 -2.01
C GLY A 74 -5.41 -11.15 -2.82
N LEU A 75 -5.77 -11.04 -4.09
CA LEU A 75 -5.89 -12.19 -4.98
C LEU A 75 -4.54 -12.89 -5.18
N ARG A 76 -3.49 -12.12 -5.36
CA ARG A 76 -2.13 -12.65 -5.52
C ARG A 76 -1.70 -13.44 -4.29
N SER A 77 -1.99 -12.91 -3.11
CA SER A 77 -1.68 -13.58 -1.86
C SER A 77 -2.45 -14.90 -1.73
N LEU A 78 -3.73 -14.90 -2.08
CA LEU A 78 -4.57 -16.11 -2.04
C LEU A 78 -4.04 -17.18 -3.00
N VAL A 79 -3.70 -16.81 -4.22
CA VAL A 79 -3.14 -17.75 -5.20
C VAL A 79 -1.83 -18.34 -4.70
N ARG A 80 -0.98 -17.53 -4.08
CA ARG A 80 0.28 -17.98 -3.49
C ARG A 80 0.03 -18.99 -2.39
N ASP A 81 -0.95 -18.74 -1.50
CA ASP A 81 -1.28 -19.63 -0.40
C ASP A 81 -1.81 -20.96 -0.90
N ILE A 82 -2.68 -20.94 -1.92
CA ILE A 82 -3.21 -22.17 -2.55
C ILE A 82 -2.06 -22.97 -3.18
N HIS A 83 -1.17 -22.31 -3.89
CA HIS A 83 -0.02 -22.97 -4.51
C HIS A 83 0.90 -23.63 -3.48
N THR A 84 1.11 -22.96 -2.35
CA THR A 84 1.92 -23.51 -1.25
C THR A 84 1.27 -24.76 -0.66
N ILE A 85 -0.04 -24.75 -0.47
CA ILE A 85 -0.80 -25.90 0.03
C ILE A 85 -0.68 -27.07 -0.93
N GLU A 86 -0.86 -26.87 -2.22
CA GLU A 86 -0.74 -27.90 -3.25
C GLU A 86 0.67 -28.52 -3.25
N THR A 87 1.70 -27.69 -3.17
CA THR A 87 3.08 -28.13 -3.15
C THR A 87 3.35 -28.99 -1.90
N THR A 88 2.82 -28.59 -0.75
CA THR A 88 2.94 -29.33 0.51
C THR A 88 2.26 -30.69 0.40
N ASP A 89 1.05 -30.76 -0.15
CA ASP A 89 0.32 -32.01 -0.33
C ASP A 89 1.06 -32.96 -1.28
N ARG A 90 1.62 -32.46 -2.37
CA ARG A 90 2.42 -33.25 -3.30
C ARG A 90 3.67 -33.82 -2.63
N ALA A 91 4.32 -33.04 -1.79
CA ALA A 91 5.50 -33.49 -1.05
C ALA A 91 5.15 -34.63 -0.07
N ARG A 92 3.96 -34.59 0.53
CA ARG A 92 3.46 -35.66 1.39
C ARG A 92 3.16 -36.92 0.61
N ASP A 93 2.55 -36.78 -0.55
CA ASP A 93 2.15 -37.92 -1.39
C ASP A 93 3.36 -38.63 -1.99
N SER A 94 4.45 -37.90 -2.23
CA SER A 94 5.69 -38.45 -2.81
C SER A 94 6.61 -39.06 -1.77
N GLY A 95 6.29 -38.90 -0.52
CA GLY A 95 7.03 -39.49 0.59
C GLY A 95 6.37 -40.77 1.07
#